data_5a120c76fbe40bf5273cfda9080af72f
#
_entry.id   5a120c76fbe40bf5273cfda9080af72f
#
_cell.length_a   1.000
_cell.length_b   1.000
_cell.length_c   1.000
_cell.angle_alpha   90.00
_cell.angle_beta   90.00
_cell.angle_gamma   90.00
#
_symmetry.space_group_name_H-M   'P 1'
#
loop_
_entity.id
_entity.type
_entity.pdbx_description
1 polymer ?
#
loop_
_entity_poly.entity_id
_entity_poly.type
_entity_poly.pdbx_seq_one_letter_code
_entity_poly.pdbx_strand_id
1 'polypeptide(L)'
;FNLFELGGNFSFRIPRALTPFNTSAIIKKEMNPITNIILGTTIQKNIGLDKQYYNGIYEVNWNPSPYSKINFKLLDFEYVNNQNISNYFNVYRNSYDKLNYISSLYNINQEIVDEYGDLTIPEGSDKFISEVLNSQTSIEPESDFFRDISSILERKNRLTENNLIVGSSISINKNTQENFLDEDFSQLRIKFEMVGNLFNEILRGSNENVDNKVEISGIIPSQYTKAEINYIKRFLLNNGNVLAVRAFTGVAIPYGNSDYIPFTRSYYAGGSNDNRAWKAYKLG
;
A
#
# COMPACT_ATOMS: atom_id res chain seq x y z
N PHE A 1 13.04 -5.00 -24.28
CA PHE A 1 12.49 -4.69 -22.94
C PHE A 1 11.72 -3.38 -23.05
N ASN A 2 10.39 -3.41 -23.13
CA ASN A 2 9.57 -2.21 -23.16
C ASN A 2 9.11 -1.89 -21.73
N LEU A 3 10.02 -1.39 -20.89
CA LEU A 3 9.68 -0.67 -19.68
C LEU A 3 9.25 0.73 -20.09
N PHE A 4 8.01 1.07 -19.80
CA PHE A 4 7.46 2.38 -20.15
C PHE A 4 6.58 2.84 -18.98
N GLU A 5 6.81 4.08 -18.56
CA GLU A 5 5.98 4.77 -17.60
C GLU A 5 5.63 6.15 -18.13
N LEU A 6 4.35 6.44 -18.21
CA LEU A 6 3.82 7.75 -18.59
C LEU A 6 2.83 8.20 -17.54
N GLY A 7 3.07 9.38 -16.98
CA GLY A 7 2.18 9.98 -15.99
C GLY A 7 1.96 11.46 -16.24
N GLY A 8 0.83 11.95 -15.76
CA GLY A 8 0.48 13.35 -15.75
C GLY A 8 -0.21 13.75 -14.45
N ASN A 9 0.15 14.93 -13.93
CA ASN A 9 -0.46 15.48 -12.74
C ASN A 9 -1.00 16.88 -13.01
N PHE A 10 -2.22 17.14 -12.56
CA PHE A 10 -2.81 18.46 -12.49
C PHE A 10 -2.87 18.88 -11.02
N SER A 11 -2.35 20.07 -10.69
CA SER A 11 -2.40 20.60 -9.33
C SER A 11 -2.95 22.01 -9.32
N PHE A 12 -3.99 22.22 -8.51
CA PHE A 12 -4.60 23.51 -8.28
C PHE A 12 -4.42 23.92 -6.82
N ARG A 13 -3.81 25.09 -6.62
CA ARG A 13 -3.44 25.61 -5.29
C ARG A 13 -4.20 26.87 -4.99
N ILE A 14 -4.90 26.89 -3.84
CA ILE A 14 -5.69 28.03 -3.36
C ILE A 14 -5.10 28.52 -2.03
N PRO A 15 -4.69 29.80 -1.91
CA PRO A 15 -4.05 30.33 -0.71
C PRO A 15 -5.06 30.66 0.40
N ARG A 16 -5.92 29.73 0.74
CA ARG A 16 -6.87 29.78 1.85
C ARG A 16 -7.36 28.37 2.19
N ALA A 17 -7.89 28.17 3.40
CA ALA A 17 -8.60 26.95 3.74
C ALA A 17 -9.97 26.94 3.03
N LEU A 18 -10.21 25.94 2.21
CA LEU A 18 -11.52 25.56 1.72
C LEU A 18 -11.89 24.24 2.37
N THR A 19 -12.96 24.21 3.12
CA THR A 19 -13.46 23.01 3.79
C THR A 19 -15.00 23.01 3.68
N PRO A 20 -15.65 21.85 3.57
CA PRO A 20 -17.10 21.76 3.52
C PRO A 20 -17.78 22.13 4.84
N PHE A 21 -16.99 22.34 5.91
CA PHE A 21 -17.44 22.72 7.24
C PHE A 21 -16.66 23.95 7.74
N ASN A 22 -17.21 24.65 8.72
CA ASN A 22 -16.58 25.85 9.25
C ASN A 22 -15.35 25.50 10.11
N THR A 23 -14.17 25.86 9.63
CA THR A 23 -12.89 25.64 10.30
C THR A 23 -12.26 26.93 10.85
N SER A 24 -12.95 28.06 10.80
CA SER A 24 -12.39 29.36 11.18
C SER A 24 -11.92 29.43 12.64
N ALA A 25 -12.50 28.63 13.53
CA ALA A 25 -12.08 28.53 14.92
C ALA A 25 -10.72 27.81 15.09
N ILE A 26 -10.38 26.92 14.16
CA ILE A 26 -9.17 26.07 14.22
C ILE A 26 -8.09 26.60 13.29
N ILE A 27 -8.47 26.99 12.06
CA ILE A 27 -7.54 27.43 11.02
C ILE A 27 -7.68 28.93 10.83
N LYS A 28 -6.76 29.67 11.44
CA LYS A 28 -6.72 31.13 11.33
C LYS A 28 -5.93 31.55 10.10
N LYS A 29 -6.19 32.77 9.59
CA LYS A 29 -5.49 33.34 8.43
C LYS A 29 -3.98 33.43 8.63
N GLU A 30 -3.54 33.76 9.86
CA GLU A 30 -2.14 33.90 10.25
C GLU A 30 -1.35 32.58 10.12
N MET A 31 -2.04 31.44 10.10
CA MET A 31 -1.44 30.12 9.92
C MET A 31 -1.13 29.80 8.44
N ASN A 32 -1.31 30.76 7.52
CA ASN A 32 -1.08 30.61 6.08
C ASN A 32 -1.72 29.35 5.49
N PRO A 33 -3.04 29.18 5.61
CA PRO A 33 -3.69 27.99 5.09
C PRO A 33 -3.66 27.93 3.57
N ILE A 34 -3.45 26.73 3.05
CA ILE A 34 -3.41 26.45 1.63
C ILE A 34 -4.24 25.20 1.36
N THR A 35 -5.15 25.30 0.41
CA THR A 35 -5.86 24.13 -0.14
C THR A 35 -5.21 23.69 -1.44
N ASN A 36 -4.91 22.41 -1.57
CA ASN A 36 -4.44 21.80 -2.80
C ASN A 36 -5.48 20.79 -3.30
N ILE A 37 -5.74 20.83 -4.61
CA ILE A 37 -6.49 19.82 -5.33
C ILE A 37 -5.52 19.22 -6.35
N ILE A 38 -5.28 17.93 -6.25
CA ILE A 38 -4.31 17.23 -7.09
C ILE A 38 -5.05 16.08 -7.77
N LEU A 39 -4.95 15.99 -9.09
CA LEU A 39 -5.43 14.88 -9.88
C LEU A 39 -4.28 14.32 -10.67
N GLY A 40 -4.10 13.01 -10.64
CA GLY A 40 -3.00 12.36 -11.32
C GLY A 40 -3.42 11.04 -11.96
N THR A 41 -2.69 10.68 -13.01
CA THR A 41 -2.79 9.37 -13.64
C THR A 41 -1.40 8.92 -14.08
N THR A 42 -1.13 7.63 -13.93
CA THR A 42 0.10 7.00 -14.40
C THR A 42 -0.23 5.67 -15.05
N ILE A 43 0.33 5.43 -16.22
CA ILE A 43 0.29 4.15 -16.91
C ILE A 43 1.71 3.59 -16.87
N GLN A 44 1.87 2.44 -16.27
CA GLN A 44 3.14 1.73 -16.17
C GLN A 44 3.04 0.40 -16.92
N LYS A 45 3.83 0.27 -17.98
CA LYS A 45 4.09 -1.02 -18.63
C LYS A 45 5.36 -1.60 -18.04
N ASN A 46 5.20 -2.68 -17.33
CA ASN A 46 6.31 -3.42 -16.75
C ASN A 46 6.36 -4.81 -17.36
N ILE A 47 7.52 -5.45 -17.41
CA ILE A 47 7.70 -6.77 -18.05
C ILE A 47 6.62 -7.74 -17.56
N GLY A 48 5.41 -7.63 -18.14
CA GLY A 48 4.29 -8.54 -17.97
C GLY A 48 3.24 -8.20 -16.91
N LEU A 49 3.42 -7.20 -16.06
CA LEU A 49 2.39 -6.69 -15.16
C LEU A 49 2.21 -5.20 -15.41
N ASP A 50 1.23 -4.87 -16.23
CA ASP A 50 0.91 -3.48 -16.54
C ASP A 50 -0.02 -2.93 -15.46
N LYS A 51 0.18 -1.66 -15.10
CA LYS A 51 -0.63 -0.97 -14.08
C LYS A 51 -1.13 0.37 -14.61
N GLN A 52 -2.37 0.66 -14.29
CA GLN A 52 -2.96 1.98 -14.41
C GLN A 52 -3.25 2.51 -13.02
N TYR A 53 -2.76 3.69 -12.75
CA TYR A 53 -2.88 4.35 -11.46
C TYR A 53 -3.58 5.69 -11.63
N TYR A 54 -4.62 5.91 -10.84
CA TYR A 54 -5.35 7.16 -10.79
C TYR A 54 -5.38 7.65 -9.35
N ASN A 55 -5.09 8.91 -9.14
CA ASN A 55 -5.17 9.50 -7.81
C ASN A 55 -5.85 10.85 -7.82
N GLY A 56 -6.54 11.14 -6.73
CA GLY A 56 -7.17 12.41 -6.46
C GLY A 56 -6.98 12.80 -5.00
N ILE A 57 -6.44 13.99 -4.75
CA ILE A 57 -6.20 14.46 -3.40
C ILE A 57 -6.87 15.83 -3.23
N TYR A 58 -7.66 15.96 -2.18
CA TYR A 58 -8.14 17.24 -1.68
C TYR A 58 -7.61 17.44 -0.27
N GLU A 59 -6.69 18.40 -0.10
CA GLU A 59 -6.02 18.61 1.17
C GLU A 59 -5.96 20.06 1.57
N VAL A 60 -5.94 20.31 2.87
CA VAL A 60 -5.70 21.62 3.48
C VAL A 60 -4.45 21.54 4.35
N ASN A 61 -3.52 22.44 4.10
CA ASN A 61 -2.28 22.57 4.84
C ASN A 61 -2.27 23.89 5.59
N TRP A 62 -1.82 23.91 6.84
CA TRP A 62 -1.61 25.16 7.60
C TRP A 62 -0.49 25.01 8.60
N ASN A 63 0.06 26.13 9.05
CA ASN A 63 1.17 26.19 9.98
C ASN A 63 0.72 26.86 11.30
N PRO A 64 0.35 26.10 12.34
CA PRO A 64 -0.03 26.65 13.65
C PRO A 64 1.09 27.43 14.32
N SER A 65 2.34 27.10 14.02
CA SER A 65 3.54 27.80 14.46
C SER A 65 4.65 27.69 13.41
N PRO A 66 5.75 28.47 13.50
CA PRO A 66 6.89 28.34 12.59
C PRO A 66 7.48 26.91 12.53
N TYR A 67 7.38 26.17 13.63
CA TYR A 67 7.93 24.83 13.78
C TYR A 67 6.92 23.71 13.54
N SER A 68 5.66 24.04 13.24
CA SER A 68 4.60 23.05 13.14
C SER A 68 3.83 23.21 11.82
N LYS A 69 3.61 22.10 11.14
CA LYS A 69 2.79 22.02 9.94
C LYS A 69 1.74 20.93 10.11
N ILE A 70 0.50 21.26 9.84
CA ILE A 70 -0.59 20.29 9.80
C ILE A 70 -1.04 20.13 8.35
N ASN A 71 -1.21 18.90 7.93
CA ASN A 71 -1.78 18.53 6.65
C ASN A 71 -3.04 17.69 6.93
N PHE A 72 -4.17 18.15 6.45
CA PHE A 72 -5.43 17.44 6.52
C PHE A 72 -5.90 17.11 5.10
N LYS A 73 -5.84 15.82 4.73
CA LYS A 73 -6.44 15.31 3.51
C LYS A 73 -7.89 14.97 3.80
N LEU A 74 -8.80 15.77 3.27
CA LEU A 74 -10.24 15.49 3.32
C LEU A 74 -10.58 14.29 2.45
N LEU A 75 -9.96 14.22 1.27
CA LEU A 75 -10.11 13.13 0.33
C LEU A 75 -8.72 12.70 -0.16
N ASP A 76 -8.43 11.43 -0.03
CA ASP A 76 -7.30 10.72 -0.64
C ASP A 76 -7.89 9.55 -1.41
N PHE A 77 -8.02 9.73 -2.72
CA PHE A 77 -8.56 8.74 -3.65
C PHE A 77 -7.39 8.11 -4.42
N GLU A 78 -7.35 6.79 -4.45
CA GLU A 78 -6.38 6.01 -5.21
C GLU A 78 -7.07 4.81 -5.84
N TYR A 79 -6.94 4.67 -7.14
CA TYR A 79 -7.41 3.52 -7.88
C TYR A 79 -6.26 2.90 -8.65
N VAL A 80 -5.98 1.63 -8.36
CA VAL A 80 -4.96 0.82 -9.03
C VAL A 80 -5.65 -0.27 -9.82
N ASN A 81 -5.46 -0.27 -11.12
CA ASN A 81 -5.94 -1.29 -12.04
C ASN A 81 -4.74 -2.08 -12.57
N ASN A 82 -4.63 -3.34 -12.16
CA ASN A 82 -3.60 -4.25 -12.64
C ASN A 82 -4.10 -4.96 -13.89
N GLN A 83 -3.28 -4.93 -14.94
CA GLN A 83 -3.55 -5.57 -16.22
C GLN A 83 -2.58 -6.73 -16.44
N ASN A 84 -2.94 -7.67 -17.33
CA ASN A 84 -2.10 -8.83 -17.67
C ASN A 84 -1.71 -9.70 -16.44
N ILE A 85 -2.64 -9.89 -15.53
CA ILE A 85 -2.46 -10.65 -14.26
C ILE A 85 -2.01 -12.10 -14.52
N SER A 86 -2.48 -12.67 -15.64
CA SER A 86 -2.10 -14.01 -16.12
C SER A 86 -0.59 -14.19 -16.28
N ASN A 87 0.14 -13.08 -16.42
CA ASN A 87 1.58 -13.10 -16.63
C ASN A 87 2.40 -13.09 -15.33
N TYR A 88 1.74 -13.18 -14.17
CA TYR A 88 2.39 -13.10 -12.86
C TYR A 88 3.58 -14.06 -12.71
N PHE A 89 3.41 -15.34 -13.04
CA PHE A 89 4.45 -16.34 -12.89
C PHE A 89 5.59 -16.22 -13.91
N ASN A 90 5.36 -15.55 -15.04
CA ASN A 90 6.42 -15.19 -15.97
C ASN A 90 7.33 -14.08 -15.40
N VAL A 91 6.78 -13.17 -14.60
CA VAL A 91 7.51 -12.07 -13.96
C VAL A 91 8.21 -12.56 -12.68
N TYR A 92 7.50 -13.29 -11.84
CA TYR A 92 7.98 -13.80 -10.55
C TYR A 92 8.44 -15.26 -10.66
N ARG A 93 9.49 -15.49 -11.46
CA ARG A 93 10.04 -16.81 -11.73
C ARG A 93 10.38 -17.61 -10.47
N ASN A 94 10.94 -16.98 -9.43
CA ASN A 94 11.25 -17.65 -8.17
C ASN A 94 10.01 -18.28 -7.50
N SER A 95 8.84 -17.64 -7.63
CA SER A 95 7.58 -18.20 -7.13
C SER A 95 7.08 -19.34 -8.01
N TYR A 96 7.23 -19.21 -9.33
CA TYR A 96 6.91 -20.27 -10.27
C TYR A 96 7.80 -21.49 -10.08
N ASP A 97 9.13 -21.30 -10.04
CA ASP A 97 10.10 -22.41 -9.90
C ASP A 97 9.86 -23.18 -8.61
N LYS A 98 9.52 -22.48 -7.51
CA LYS A 98 9.17 -23.13 -6.25
C LYS A 98 7.87 -23.92 -6.35
N LEU A 99 6.84 -23.35 -7.00
CA LEU A 99 5.56 -24.01 -7.22
C LEU A 99 5.74 -25.26 -8.10
N ASN A 100 6.50 -25.12 -9.18
CA ASN A 100 6.79 -26.22 -10.11
C ASN A 100 7.61 -27.33 -9.45
N TYR A 101 8.60 -26.99 -8.62
CA TYR A 101 9.33 -27.97 -7.81
C TYR A 101 8.40 -28.75 -6.88
N ILE A 102 7.49 -28.06 -6.16
CA ILE A 102 6.57 -28.74 -5.26
C ILE A 102 5.63 -29.66 -6.07
N SER A 103 5.10 -29.20 -7.20
CA SER A 103 4.22 -30.00 -8.05
C SER A 103 4.88 -31.28 -8.54
N SER A 104 6.17 -31.24 -8.88
CA SER A 104 6.93 -32.39 -9.37
C SER A 104 7.15 -33.49 -8.31
N LEU A 105 6.99 -33.19 -7.02
CA LEU A 105 7.10 -34.15 -5.92
C LEU A 105 5.81 -34.96 -5.70
N TYR A 106 4.71 -34.58 -6.32
CA TYR A 106 3.39 -35.16 -6.10
C TYR A 106 2.79 -35.66 -7.44
N ASN A 107 1.88 -36.58 -7.32
CA ASN A 107 1.17 -37.11 -8.50
C ASN A 107 0.06 -36.13 -8.87
N ILE A 108 0.33 -35.24 -9.83
CA ILE A 108 -0.59 -34.17 -10.26
C ILE A 108 -1.31 -34.57 -11.57
N ASN A 109 -2.43 -33.90 -11.83
CA ASN A 109 -3.16 -34.09 -13.07
C ASN A 109 -2.31 -33.67 -14.29
N GLN A 110 -2.15 -34.55 -15.28
CA GLN A 110 -1.36 -34.25 -16.47
C GLN A 110 -1.95 -33.13 -17.35
N GLU A 111 -3.21 -32.79 -17.16
CA GLU A 111 -3.83 -31.66 -17.88
C GLU A 111 -3.28 -30.29 -17.51
N ILE A 112 -2.61 -30.15 -16.35
CA ILE A 112 -2.11 -28.87 -15.85
C ILE A 112 -0.61 -28.67 -16.10
N VAL A 113 0.05 -29.65 -16.74
CA VAL A 113 1.47 -29.58 -17.07
C VAL A 113 1.67 -29.56 -18.59
N ASP A 114 2.81 -29.05 -19.00
CA ASP A 114 3.25 -29.10 -20.40
C ASP A 114 3.94 -30.43 -20.76
N GLU A 115 4.46 -30.52 -21.96
CA GLU A 115 5.17 -31.72 -22.48
C GLU A 115 6.46 -32.05 -21.72
N TYR A 116 7.01 -31.11 -20.94
CA TYR A 116 8.20 -31.27 -20.11
C TYR A 116 7.86 -31.64 -18.67
N GLY A 117 6.57 -31.65 -18.31
CA GLY A 117 6.09 -31.90 -16.96
C GLY A 117 6.06 -30.65 -16.06
N ASP A 118 6.26 -29.45 -16.62
CA ASP A 118 6.19 -28.18 -15.93
C ASP A 118 4.76 -27.63 -15.93
N LEU A 119 4.35 -26.96 -14.82
CA LEU A 119 3.03 -26.35 -14.72
C LEU A 119 2.83 -25.29 -15.81
N THR A 120 1.73 -25.36 -16.55
CA THR A 120 1.40 -24.33 -17.53
C THR A 120 1.10 -22.98 -16.86
N ILE A 121 1.46 -21.89 -17.52
CA ILE A 121 1.22 -20.52 -17.03
C ILE A 121 0.18 -19.84 -17.93
N PRO A 122 -0.92 -19.31 -17.36
CA PRO A 122 -1.29 -19.29 -15.93
C PRO A 122 -2.11 -20.49 -15.45
N GLU A 123 -2.80 -21.21 -16.35
CA GLU A 123 -3.89 -22.13 -16.02
C GLU A 123 -3.43 -23.26 -15.10
N GLY A 124 -2.33 -23.94 -15.41
CA GLY A 124 -1.81 -25.06 -14.61
C GLY A 124 -1.35 -24.62 -13.25
N SER A 125 -0.65 -23.50 -13.19
CA SER A 125 -0.16 -22.93 -11.92
C SER A 125 -1.32 -22.53 -10.99
N ASP A 126 -2.36 -21.90 -11.53
CA ASP A 126 -3.51 -21.45 -10.74
C ASP A 126 -4.39 -22.62 -10.30
N LYS A 127 -4.57 -23.61 -11.19
CA LYS A 127 -5.33 -24.82 -10.88
C LYS A 127 -4.62 -25.64 -9.80
N PHE A 128 -3.30 -25.83 -9.89
CA PHE A 128 -2.53 -26.53 -8.86
C PHE A 128 -2.64 -25.87 -7.50
N ILE A 129 -2.51 -24.54 -7.41
CA ILE A 129 -2.69 -23.79 -6.16
C ILE A 129 -4.10 -24.04 -5.59
N SER A 130 -5.13 -23.96 -6.44
CA SER A 130 -6.51 -24.14 -5.99
C SER A 130 -6.78 -25.57 -5.52
N GLU A 131 -6.25 -26.58 -6.19
CA GLU A 131 -6.37 -27.99 -5.81
C GLU A 131 -5.72 -28.29 -4.45
N VAL A 132 -4.53 -27.70 -4.19
CA VAL A 132 -3.84 -27.83 -2.90
C VAL A 132 -4.64 -27.19 -1.78
N LEU A 133 -5.09 -25.94 -1.96
CA LEU A 133 -5.80 -25.20 -0.92
C LEU A 133 -7.20 -25.78 -0.63
N ASN A 134 -7.82 -26.44 -1.62
CA ASN A 134 -9.08 -27.15 -1.45
C ASN A 134 -8.89 -28.61 -0.99
N SER A 135 -7.68 -28.99 -0.56
CA SER A 135 -7.35 -30.36 -0.11
C SER A 135 -7.68 -31.45 -1.14
N GLN A 136 -7.54 -31.14 -2.44
CA GLN A 136 -7.76 -32.07 -3.54
C GLN A 136 -6.48 -32.81 -3.96
N THR A 137 -5.37 -32.55 -3.28
CA THR A 137 -4.07 -33.17 -3.49
C THR A 137 -3.64 -33.97 -2.26
N SER A 138 -2.57 -34.74 -2.37
CA SER A 138 -1.95 -35.46 -1.24
C SER A 138 -1.07 -34.57 -0.35
N ILE A 139 -1.03 -33.26 -0.59
CA ILE A 139 -0.29 -32.29 0.25
C ILE A 139 -1.09 -32.06 1.53
N GLU A 140 -0.50 -32.40 2.67
CA GLU A 140 -1.16 -32.23 3.97
C GLU A 140 -1.35 -30.74 4.32
N PRO A 141 -2.57 -30.33 4.74
CA PRO A 141 -2.77 -29.03 5.34
C PRO A 141 -1.80 -28.85 6.52
N GLU A 142 -1.21 -27.66 6.65
CA GLU A 142 -0.20 -27.32 7.67
C GLU A 142 1.24 -27.79 7.35
N SER A 143 1.48 -28.58 6.31
CA SER A 143 2.83 -28.90 5.85
C SER A 143 3.57 -27.63 5.40
N ASP A 144 4.90 -27.69 5.37
CA ASP A 144 5.71 -26.56 4.88
C ASP A 144 5.39 -26.24 3.41
N PHE A 145 5.10 -27.24 2.60
CA PHE A 145 4.69 -27.07 1.19
C PHE A 145 3.32 -26.36 1.08
N PHE A 146 2.36 -26.74 1.91
CA PHE A 146 1.07 -26.05 1.94
C PHE A 146 1.23 -24.57 2.31
N ARG A 147 2.05 -24.26 3.33
CA ARG A 147 2.34 -22.87 3.73
C ARG A 147 3.06 -22.10 2.62
N ASP A 148 3.99 -22.74 1.92
CA ASP A 148 4.70 -22.15 0.80
C ASP A 148 3.75 -21.78 -0.34
N ILE A 149 2.86 -22.69 -0.73
CA ILE A 149 1.86 -22.47 -1.78
C ILE A 149 0.87 -21.38 -1.37
N SER A 150 0.38 -21.42 -0.14
CA SER A 150 -0.50 -20.38 0.42
C SER A 150 0.18 -18.99 0.40
N SER A 151 1.44 -18.92 0.79
CA SER A 151 2.25 -17.70 0.74
C SER A 151 2.47 -17.19 -0.69
N ILE A 152 2.64 -18.07 -1.67
CA ILE A 152 2.76 -17.71 -3.09
C ILE A 152 1.43 -17.11 -3.57
N LEU A 153 0.29 -17.73 -3.24
CA LEU A 153 -1.03 -17.20 -3.61
C LEU A 153 -1.29 -15.84 -2.97
N GLU A 154 -1.04 -15.71 -1.68
CA GLU A 154 -1.23 -14.45 -0.97
C GLU A 154 -0.40 -13.32 -1.59
N ARG A 155 0.87 -13.60 -1.91
CA ARG A 155 1.73 -12.66 -2.62
C ARG A 155 1.20 -12.32 -4.01
N LYS A 156 0.73 -13.32 -4.78
CA LYS A 156 0.12 -13.10 -6.09
C LYS A 156 -1.07 -12.16 -5.96
N ASN A 157 -2.01 -12.47 -5.07
CA ASN A 157 -3.21 -11.67 -4.86
C ASN A 157 -2.86 -10.22 -4.49
N ARG A 158 -1.99 -10.01 -3.51
CA ARG A 158 -1.56 -8.67 -3.09
C ARG A 158 -0.91 -7.84 -4.20
N LEU A 159 -0.23 -8.48 -5.15
CA LEU A 159 0.48 -7.78 -6.24
C LEU A 159 -0.36 -7.58 -7.49
N THR A 160 -1.42 -8.37 -7.67
CA THR A 160 -2.26 -8.38 -8.87
C THR A 160 -3.68 -7.87 -8.63
N GLU A 161 -4.08 -7.69 -7.38
CA GLU A 161 -5.41 -7.21 -7.03
C GLU A 161 -5.60 -5.73 -7.42
N ASN A 162 -6.78 -5.44 -7.95
CA ASN A 162 -7.21 -4.07 -8.16
C ASN A 162 -7.58 -3.45 -6.83
N ASN A 163 -7.08 -2.27 -6.56
CA ASN A 163 -7.30 -1.59 -5.29
C ASN A 163 -8.04 -0.27 -5.50
N LEU A 164 -9.09 -0.07 -4.74
CA LEU A 164 -9.78 1.19 -4.60
C LEU A 164 -9.65 1.68 -3.16
N ILE A 165 -8.91 2.75 -2.98
CA ILE A 165 -8.61 3.34 -1.67
C ILE A 165 -9.23 4.73 -1.64
N VAL A 166 -10.16 4.96 -0.74
CA VAL A 166 -10.78 6.27 -0.53
C VAL A 166 -10.81 6.57 0.94
N GLY A 167 -10.09 7.59 1.36
CA GLY A 167 -9.95 7.87 2.77
C GLY A 167 -9.66 9.32 3.08
N SER A 168 -9.50 9.58 4.36
CA SER A 168 -9.08 10.86 4.92
C SER A 168 -7.91 10.65 5.85
N SER A 169 -7.04 11.64 5.95
CA SER A 169 -5.91 11.56 6.89
C SER A 169 -5.54 12.91 7.46
N ILE A 170 -5.02 12.90 8.67
CA ILE A 170 -4.41 14.07 9.29
C ILE A 170 -2.97 13.74 9.67
N SER A 171 -2.06 14.65 9.36
CA SER A 171 -0.67 14.55 9.83
C SER A 171 -0.21 15.84 10.47
N ILE A 172 0.45 15.69 11.60
CA ILE A 172 1.06 16.78 12.38
C ILE A 172 2.56 16.59 12.28
N ASN A 173 3.26 17.59 11.73
CA ASN A 173 4.71 17.59 11.63
C ASN A 173 5.24 18.75 12.47
N LYS A 174 6.09 18.43 13.43
CA LYS A 174 6.82 19.43 14.23
C LYS A 174 8.31 19.27 13.99
N ASN A 175 8.98 20.34 13.60
CA ASN A 175 10.42 20.36 13.34
C ASN A 175 11.02 21.58 14.04
N THR A 176 11.95 21.37 14.97
CA THR A 176 12.61 22.43 15.70
C THR A 176 13.89 22.92 15.02
N GLN A 177 14.25 22.36 13.88
CA GLN A 177 15.40 22.80 13.09
C GLN A 177 15.19 24.21 12.55
N GLU A 178 16.05 25.14 12.94
CA GLU A 178 15.93 26.55 12.53
C GLU A 178 16.56 26.80 11.15
N ASN A 179 17.66 26.13 10.85
CA ASN A 179 18.38 26.25 9.58
C ASN A 179 19.15 24.97 9.26
N PHE A 180 19.78 24.91 8.09
CA PHE A 180 20.54 23.73 7.65
C PHE A 180 21.82 23.45 8.45
N LEU A 181 22.33 24.41 9.17
CA LEU A 181 23.52 24.27 10.02
C LEU A 181 23.17 23.88 11.45
N ASP A 182 21.88 23.84 11.78
CA ASP A 182 21.43 23.40 13.10
C ASP A 182 21.59 21.88 13.23
N GLU A 183 22.47 21.47 14.12
CA GLU A 183 22.81 20.08 14.36
C GLU A 183 22.14 19.51 15.62
N ASP A 184 21.47 20.31 16.43
CA ASP A 184 20.68 19.87 17.59
C ASP A 184 19.20 20.22 17.42
N PHE A 185 18.43 19.29 16.89
CA PHE A 185 17.01 19.47 16.64
C PHE A 185 16.21 18.21 16.83
N SER A 186 14.91 18.34 16.88
CA SER A 186 13.96 17.24 16.91
C SER A 186 12.91 17.36 15.81
N GLN A 187 12.52 16.23 15.23
CA GLN A 187 11.40 16.14 14.31
C GLN A 187 10.41 15.12 14.82
N LEU A 188 9.15 15.49 14.92
CA LEU A 188 8.04 14.61 15.28
C LEU A 188 7.00 14.65 14.17
N ARG A 189 6.67 13.48 13.64
CA ARG A 189 5.53 13.32 12.73
C ARG A 189 4.55 12.32 13.31
N ILE A 190 3.31 12.75 13.44
CA ILE A 190 2.18 11.89 13.81
C ILE A 190 1.23 11.89 12.61
N LYS A 191 0.81 10.73 12.16
CA LYS A 191 -0.18 10.59 11.10
C LYS A 191 -1.27 9.64 11.54
N PHE A 192 -2.50 10.01 11.25
CA PHE A 192 -3.67 9.16 11.38
C PHE A 192 -4.42 9.12 10.05
N GLU A 193 -4.82 7.94 9.63
CA GLU A 193 -5.50 7.70 8.35
C GLU A 193 -6.68 6.75 8.57
N MET A 194 -7.82 7.09 7.97
CA MET A 194 -9.02 6.26 7.94
C MET A 194 -9.46 6.10 6.49
N VAL A 195 -9.62 4.86 6.08
CA VAL A 195 -9.97 4.49 4.71
C VAL A 195 -11.26 3.68 4.70
N GLY A 196 -12.13 3.98 3.74
CA GLY A 196 -13.36 3.25 3.47
C GLY A 196 -14.59 3.69 4.25
N ASN A 197 -14.47 4.45 5.34
CA ASN A 197 -15.62 4.80 6.20
C ASN A 197 -16.65 5.69 5.49
N LEU A 198 -16.21 6.74 4.82
CA LEU A 198 -17.11 7.72 4.19
C LEU A 198 -17.88 7.13 2.99
N PHE A 199 -17.24 6.23 2.26
CA PHE A 199 -17.83 5.65 1.04
C PHE A 199 -18.83 4.54 1.33
N ASN A 200 -18.56 3.72 2.34
CA ASN A 200 -19.48 2.62 2.66
C ASN A 200 -20.80 3.08 3.25
N GLU A 201 -20.81 4.16 4.02
CA GLU A 201 -22.06 4.74 4.52
C GLU A 201 -22.94 5.28 3.37
N ILE A 202 -22.31 5.88 2.34
CA ILE A 202 -23.02 6.41 1.18
C ILE A 202 -23.50 5.29 0.27
N LEU A 203 -22.78 4.19 0.15
CA LEU A 203 -23.02 3.11 -0.81
C LEU A 203 -23.77 1.91 -0.22
N ARG A 204 -23.90 1.80 1.09
CA ARG A 204 -24.70 0.75 1.76
C ARG A 204 -26.15 0.67 1.28
N GLY A 205 -26.64 1.71 0.61
CA GLY A 205 -27.99 1.71 0.01
C GLY A 205 -28.08 1.15 -1.41
N SER A 206 -26.96 0.77 -2.05
CA SER A 206 -26.97 0.53 -3.49
C SER A 206 -26.66 -0.91 -3.95
N ASN A 207 -25.78 -1.64 -3.28
CA ASN A 207 -25.38 -3.00 -3.72
C ASN A 207 -24.80 -3.82 -2.56
N GLU A 208 -25.59 -4.70 -1.96
CA GLU A 208 -25.07 -5.79 -1.12
C GLU A 208 -24.93 -7.05 -1.98
N ASN A 209 -23.72 -7.52 -2.14
CA ASN A 209 -23.40 -8.81 -2.78
C ASN A 209 -23.02 -9.89 -1.78
N VAL A 210 -23.01 -11.13 -2.28
CA VAL A 210 -22.80 -12.43 -1.69
C VAL A 210 -21.83 -12.40 -0.54
N ASP A 211 -21.70 -12.19 0.52
CA ASP A 211 -20.84 -12.12 1.71
C ASP A 211 -20.90 -10.80 2.51
N ASN A 212 -21.95 -9.98 2.36
CA ASN A 212 -22.08 -8.68 3.04
C ASN A 212 -20.93 -7.69 2.72
N LYS A 213 -20.18 -7.89 1.65
CA LYS A 213 -19.14 -6.95 1.19
C LYS A 213 -19.71 -6.01 0.15
N VAL A 214 -19.44 -4.72 0.30
CA VAL A 214 -19.83 -3.69 -0.68
C VAL A 214 -18.85 -3.72 -1.85
N GLU A 215 -19.37 -3.93 -3.06
CA GLU A 215 -18.57 -3.98 -4.28
C GLU A 215 -18.94 -2.81 -5.20
N ILE A 216 -17.93 -2.16 -5.80
CA ILE A 216 -18.09 -1.06 -6.73
C ILE A 216 -17.45 -1.45 -8.06
N SER A 217 -18.27 -1.66 -9.09
CA SER A 217 -17.78 -2.04 -10.42
C SER A 217 -16.83 -3.25 -10.41
N GLY A 218 -17.12 -4.28 -9.61
CA GLY A 218 -16.30 -5.47 -9.51
C GLY A 218 -15.07 -5.33 -8.59
N ILE A 219 -14.98 -4.26 -7.79
CA ILE A 219 -13.85 -4.00 -6.91
C ILE A 219 -14.36 -3.78 -5.49
N ILE A 220 -13.74 -4.45 -4.54
CA ILE A 220 -14.01 -4.27 -3.12
C ILE A 220 -13.15 -3.12 -2.60
N PRO A 221 -13.73 -1.98 -2.17
CA PRO A 221 -12.97 -0.87 -1.62
C PRO A 221 -12.26 -1.27 -0.34
N SER A 222 -11.00 -0.87 -0.22
CA SER A 222 -10.20 -1.14 0.98
C SER A 222 -10.73 -0.39 2.20
N GLN A 223 -10.75 -1.07 3.35
CA GLN A 223 -11.15 -0.51 4.64
C GLN A 223 -10.10 -0.78 5.71
N TYR A 224 -9.48 0.26 6.21
CA TYR A 224 -8.51 0.15 7.31
C TYR A 224 -8.33 1.48 8.04
N THR A 225 -7.80 1.38 9.25
CA THR A 225 -7.31 2.53 10.03
C THR A 225 -5.82 2.37 10.25
N LYS A 226 -5.07 3.47 10.12
CA LYS A 226 -3.62 3.45 10.25
C LYS A 226 -3.16 4.62 11.10
N ALA A 227 -2.29 4.37 12.07
CA ALA A 227 -1.66 5.37 12.91
C ALA A 227 -0.14 5.21 12.90
N GLU A 228 0.58 6.30 12.77
CA GLU A 228 2.04 6.33 12.67
C GLU A 228 2.62 7.42 13.56
N ILE A 229 3.73 7.12 14.23
CA ILE A 229 4.56 8.07 14.95
C ILE A 229 6.00 7.88 14.48
N ASN A 230 6.62 8.94 14.00
CA ASN A 230 8.03 8.96 13.63
C ASN A 230 8.70 10.11 14.36
N TYR A 231 9.70 9.79 15.18
CA TYR A 231 10.47 10.75 15.94
C TYR A 231 11.94 10.64 15.58
N ILE A 232 12.54 11.79 15.29
CA ILE A 232 13.97 11.92 15.03
C ILE A 232 14.53 12.93 15.99
N LYS A 233 15.62 12.60 16.67
CA LYS A 233 16.41 13.55 17.47
C LYS A 233 17.86 13.49 17.02
N ARG A 234 18.43 14.67 16.77
CA ARG A 234 19.86 14.85 16.61
C ARG A 234 20.37 15.57 17.86
N PHE A 235 21.51 15.11 18.34
CA PHE A 235 22.22 15.66 19.47
C PHE A 235 23.60 16.10 18.99
N LEU A 236 23.93 17.35 19.17
CA LEU A 236 25.29 17.81 19.01
C LEU A 236 26.09 17.42 20.26
N LEU A 237 27.06 16.55 20.10
CA LEU A 237 27.96 16.10 21.14
C LEU A 237 29.23 16.96 21.16
N ASN A 238 30.04 16.80 22.23
CA ASN A 238 31.33 17.43 22.31
C ASN A 238 32.24 17.05 21.12
N ASN A 239 33.11 17.96 20.71
CA ASN A 239 34.06 17.81 19.59
C ASN A 239 33.41 17.74 18.18
N GLY A 240 32.21 18.30 18.00
CA GLY A 240 31.56 18.32 16.69
C GLY A 240 30.99 16.97 16.24
N ASN A 241 30.90 16.00 17.13
CA ASN A 241 30.22 14.73 16.84
C ASN A 241 28.71 14.91 16.92
N VAL A 242 27.98 14.22 16.03
CA VAL A 242 26.51 14.25 16.02
C VAL A 242 25.98 12.84 16.23
N LEU A 243 25.12 12.67 17.22
CA LEU A 243 24.34 11.46 17.42
C LEU A 243 22.93 11.66 16.88
N ALA A 244 22.51 10.86 15.93
CA ALA A 244 21.15 10.83 15.40
C ALA A 244 20.42 9.56 15.87
N VAL A 245 19.24 9.75 16.46
CA VAL A 245 18.35 8.66 16.90
C VAL A 245 17.03 8.81 16.19
N ARG A 246 16.49 7.71 15.65
CA ARG A 246 15.17 7.63 15.07
C ARG A 246 14.35 6.53 15.74
N ALA A 247 13.14 6.87 16.13
CA ALA A 247 12.14 5.92 16.60
C ALA A 247 10.92 5.99 15.66
N PHE A 248 10.49 4.84 15.18
CA PHE A 248 9.29 4.72 14.35
C PHE A 248 8.39 3.63 14.92
N THR A 249 7.10 3.94 15.01
CA THR A 249 6.07 2.95 15.30
C THR A 249 4.86 3.22 14.45
N GLY A 250 4.19 2.16 14.01
CA GLY A 250 2.99 2.24 13.22
C GLY A 250 2.11 1.04 13.46
N VAL A 251 0.82 1.27 13.44
CA VAL A 251 -0.21 0.24 13.52
C VAL A 251 -1.20 0.45 12.38
N ALA A 252 -1.60 -0.64 11.75
CA ALA A 252 -2.58 -0.64 10.69
C ALA A 252 -3.55 -1.80 10.93
N ILE A 253 -4.84 -1.49 10.97
CA ILE A 253 -5.90 -2.44 11.33
C ILE A 253 -6.92 -2.44 10.20
N PRO A 254 -7.05 -3.55 9.44
CA PRO A 254 -8.14 -3.73 8.48
C PRO A 254 -9.44 -3.98 9.22
N TYR A 255 -10.56 -3.61 8.61
CA TYR A 255 -11.90 -3.87 9.12
C TYR A 255 -12.92 -3.92 7.98
N GLY A 256 -14.16 -4.36 8.30
CA GLY A 256 -15.27 -4.36 7.35
C GLY A 256 -15.00 -5.22 6.12
N ASN A 257 -14.89 -4.61 4.95
CA ASN A 257 -14.70 -5.31 3.68
C ASN A 257 -13.27 -5.89 3.50
N SER A 258 -12.31 -5.48 4.32
CA SER A 258 -10.90 -5.82 4.13
C SER A 258 -10.41 -6.79 5.19
N ASP A 259 -9.86 -7.90 4.76
CA ASP A 259 -9.17 -8.87 5.61
C ASP A 259 -7.68 -8.52 5.78
N TYR A 260 -7.13 -7.69 4.89
CA TYR A 260 -5.73 -7.24 4.89
C TYR A 260 -5.61 -5.81 4.35
N ILE A 261 -4.45 -5.22 4.55
CA ILE A 261 -4.11 -3.89 4.05
C ILE A 261 -3.47 -4.01 2.67
N PRO A 262 -3.88 -3.18 1.68
CA PRO A 262 -3.25 -3.17 0.37
C PRO A 262 -1.73 -3.08 0.45
N PHE A 263 -1.04 -3.81 -0.42
CA PHE A 263 0.43 -3.87 -0.42
C PHE A 263 1.08 -2.48 -0.49
N THR A 264 0.51 -1.57 -1.28
CA THR A 264 0.98 -0.19 -1.43
C THR A 264 0.91 0.64 -0.15
N ARG A 265 0.09 0.21 0.82
CA ARG A 265 -0.14 0.88 2.11
C ARG A 265 0.40 0.10 3.30
N SER A 266 0.92 -1.11 3.07
CA SER A 266 1.50 -1.98 4.11
C SER A 266 2.85 -1.46 4.60
N TYR A 267 3.21 -1.85 5.82
CA TYR A 267 4.57 -1.69 6.31
C TYR A 267 5.42 -2.88 5.85
N TYR A 268 6.67 -2.60 5.54
CA TYR A 268 7.67 -3.63 5.27
C TYR A 268 9.01 -3.21 5.86
N ALA A 269 9.87 -4.17 6.14
CA ALA A 269 11.22 -3.95 6.58
C ALA A 269 12.21 -4.76 5.74
N GLY A 270 13.46 -4.30 5.71
CA GLY A 270 14.54 -4.92 4.94
C GLY A 270 14.75 -4.31 3.55
N GLY A 271 15.83 -4.72 2.92
CA GLY A 271 16.25 -4.23 1.61
C GLY A 271 17.31 -3.14 1.65
N SER A 272 17.71 -2.66 0.47
CA SER A 272 18.89 -1.77 0.30
C SER A 272 18.75 -0.41 0.99
N ASN A 273 17.53 0.07 1.15
CA ASN A 273 17.23 1.40 1.68
C ASN A 273 16.72 1.39 3.14
N ASP A 274 16.68 0.22 3.77
CA ASP A 274 16.23 0.04 5.14
C ASP A 274 17.20 -0.85 5.92
N ASN A 275 16.78 -1.92 6.54
CA ASN A 275 17.65 -2.84 7.25
C ASN A 275 18.31 -3.82 6.25
N ARG A 276 19.54 -3.51 5.83
CA ARG A 276 20.30 -4.27 4.81
C ARG A 276 20.64 -5.70 5.21
N ALA A 277 20.55 -6.05 6.50
CA ALA A 277 20.77 -7.41 6.98
C ALA A 277 19.68 -8.38 6.50
N TRP A 278 18.55 -7.87 6.05
CA TRP A 278 17.39 -8.65 5.61
C TRP A 278 17.03 -8.33 4.17
N LYS A 279 16.65 -9.36 3.41
CA LYS A 279 16.09 -9.15 2.08
C LYS A 279 14.76 -8.41 2.21
N ALA A 280 14.41 -7.59 1.22
CA ALA A 280 13.13 -6.90 1.17
C ALA A 280 11.97 -7.90 1.35
N TYR A 281 11.00 -7.54 2.16
CA TYR A 281 9.78 -8.34 2.46
C TYR A 281 10.03 -9.70 3.17
N LYS A 282 11.18 -9.87 3.81
CA LYS A 282 11.47 -11.08 4.61
C LYS A 282 11.25 -10.90 6.11
N LEU A 283 11.02 -9.67 6.55
CA LEU A 283 10.64 -9.30 7.90
C LEU A 283 9.18 -8.81 7.86
N GLY A 284 8.29 -9.50 8.51
CA GLY A 284 6.86 -9.22 8.57
C GLY A 284 6.02 -10.21 7.82
#